data_25d27f14169e3abcb0b2b8422092746f
#
_entry.id   25d27f14169e3abcb0b2b8422092746f
#
_cell.length_a   1.000
_cell.length_b   1.000
_cell.length_c   1.000
_cell.angle_alpha   90.00
_cell.angle_beta   90.00
_cell.angle_gamma   90.00
#
_symmetry.space_group_name_H-M   'P 1'
#
loop_
_entity.id
_entity.type
_entity.pdbx_description
1 polymer ?
#
loop_
_entity_poly.entity_id
_entity_poly.type
_entity_poly.pdbx_seq_one_letter_code
_entity_poly.pdbx_strand_id
1 'polypeptide(L)' 'MTEKDIKLAIIEKSNDMAKILSRGRDVEVRKTANGVSIAEVSKRVVAR' A
#
# COMPACT_ATOMS: atom_id res chain seq x y z
N MET A 1 10.35 10.36 12.27
CA MET A 1 9.12 9.56 12.30
C MET A 1 9.33 8.31 13.11
N THR A 2 8.46 8.05 14.06
CA THR A 2 8.56 6.87 14.86
C THR A 2 7.80 5.71 14.21
N GLU A 3 8.04 4.52 14.74
CA GLU A 3 7.31 3.35 14.29
C GLU A 3 5.81 3.53 14.49
N LYS A 4 5.43 4.18 15.56
CA LYS A 4 4.03 4.44 15.86
C LYS A 4 3.41 5.36 14.80
N ASP A 5 4.15 6.38 14.39
CA ASP A 5 3.67 7.30 13.36
C ASP A 5 3.47 6.57 12.04
N ILE A 6 4.40 5.67 11.71
CA ILE A 6 4.29 4.90 10.49
C ILE A 6 3.06 4.00 10.54
N LYS A 7 2.83 3.39 11.69
CA LYS A 7 1.66 2.53 11.86
C LYS A 7 0.37 3.29 11.64
N LEU A 8 0.28 4.49 12.19
CA LEU A 8 -0.91 5.32 12.03
C LEU A 8 -1.10 5.70 10.57
N ALA A 9 0.00 6.01 9.88
CA ALA A 9 -0.09 6.36 8.47
C ALA A 9 -0.60 5.18 7.65
N ILE A 10 -0.18 3.97 7.99
CA ILE A 10 -0.65 2.78 7.30
C ILE A 10 -2.14 2.57 7.55
N ILE A 11 -2.58 2.77 8.78
CA ILE A 11 -4.00 2.64 9.11
C ILE A 11 -4.82 3.63 8.30
N GLU A 12 -4.32 4.85 8.16
CA GLU A 12 -4.98 5.88 7.37
C GLU A 12 -5.18 5.45 5.92
N LYS A 13 -4.23 4.69 5.40
CA LYS A 13 -4.30 4.23 4.01
C LYS A 13 -4.99 2.89 3.86
N SER A 14 -5.43 2.31 4.97
CA SER A 14 -5.93 0.93 4.93
C SER A 14 -7.16 0.77 4.04
N ASN A 15 -8.03 1.77 3.97
CA ASN A 15 -9.19 1.68 3.11
C ASN A 15 -8.79 1.55 1.64
N ASP A 16 -7.84 2.37 1.23
CA ASP A 16 -7.37 2.33 -0.15
C ASP A 16 -6.67 1.01 -0.44
N MET A 17 -5.88 0.53 0.51
CA MET A 17 -5.21 -0.74 0.34
C MET A 17 -6.23 -1.88 0.19
N ALA A 18 -7.26 -1.86 1.01
CA ALA A 18 -8.28 -2.89 0.94
C ALA A 18 -8.98 -2.88 -0.40
N LYS A 19 -9.26 -1.71 -0.93
CA LYS A 19 -9.90 -1.60 -2.25
C LYS A 19 -9.03 -2.19 -3.34
N ILE A 20 -7.73 -1.87 -3.30
CA ILE A 20 -6.81 -2.37 -4.30
C ILE A 20 -6.71 -3.89 -4.23
N LEU A 21 -6.56 -4.41 -3.03
CA LEU A 21 -6.44 -5.85 -2.85
C LEU A 21 -7.71 -6.59 -3.23
N SER A 22 -8.87 -5.98 -2.99
CA SER A 22 -10.13 -6.62 -3.33
C SER A 22 -10.32 -6.72 -4.84
N ARG A 23 -9.63 -5.89 -5.60
CA ARG A 23 -9.65 -5.97 -7.05
C ARG A 23 -8.66 -6.98 -7.61
N GLY A 24 -7.97 -7.69 -6.73
CA GLY A 24 -7.00 -8.69 -7.16
C GLY A 24 -5.66 -8.11 -7.54
N ARG A 25 -5.37 -6.91 -7.10
CA ARG A 25 -4.09 -6.27 -7.39
C ARG A 25 -3.24 -6.21 -6.14
N ASP A 26 -1.96 -5.98 -6.33
CA ASP A 26 -1.03 -5.88 -5.22
C ASP A 26 -0.86 -4.44 -4.80
N VAL A 27 -0.38 -4.26 -3.59
CA VAL A 27 -0.12 -2.93 -3.05
C VAL A 27 1.34 -2.84 -2.68
N GLU A 28 1.99 -1.76 -3.11
CA GLU A 28 3.35 -1.48 -2.70
C GLU A 28 3.31 -0.33 -1.71
N VAL A 29 3.96 -0.52 -0.57
CA VAL A 29 3.99 0.48 0.48
C VAL A 29 5.41 1.00 0.61
N ARG A 30 5.56 2.32 0.59
CA ARG A 30 6.86 2.95 0.72
C ARG A 30 6.80 4.07 1.73
N LYS A 31 7.92 4.25 2.42
CA LYS A 31 8.06 5.36 3.34
C LYS A 31 8.45 6.61 2.55
N THR A 32 7.79 7.70 2.85
CA THR A 32 8.10 9.00 2.24
C THR A 32 8.49 9.98 3.33
N ALA A 33 8.91 11.16 2.90
CA ALA A 33 9.28 12.20 3.84
C ALA A 33 8.11 12.62 4.72
N ASN A 34 6.90 12.55 4.19
CA ASN A 34 5.71 13.01 4.90
C ASN A 34 4.89 11.88 5.49
N GLY A 35 5.32 10.65 5.34
CA GLY A 35 4.56 9.54 5.88
C GLY A 35 4.77 8.29 5.06
N VAL A 36 3.68 7.78 4.54
CA VAL A 36 3.68 6.53 3.80
C VAL A 36 2.90 6.73 2.51
N SER A 37 3.40 6.21 1.43
CA SER A 37 2.67 6.20 0.17
C SER A 37 2.36 4.77 -0.23
N ILE A 38 1.25 4.59 -0.90
CA ILE A 38 0.89 3.28 -1.43
C ILE A 38 0.71 3.41 -2.94
N ALA A 39 1.01 2.34 -3.62
CA ALA A 39 0.86 2.29 -5.07
C ALA A 39 0.22 0.98 -5.44
N GLU A 40 -0.68 1.07 -6.39
CA GLU A 40 -1.33 -0.11 -6.94
C GLU A 40 -0.39 -0.74 -7.95
N VAL A 41 -0.11 -2.02 -7.78
CA VAL A 41 0.79 -2.75 -8.67
C VAL A 41 -0.02 -3.72 -9.48
N SER A 42 0.04 -3.56 -10.78
CA SER A 42 -0.64 -4.46 -11.68
C SER A 42 0.36 -5.55 -12.06
N LYS A 43 0.22 -6.69 -11.44
CA LYS A 43 1.13 -7.78 -11.68
C LYS A 43 0.62 -8.60 -12.84
N ARG A 44 1.41 -8.61 -13.88
CA ARG A 44 1.06 -9.40 -15.04
C ARG A 44 1.70 -10.77 -14.92
N VAL A 45 0.87 -11.77 -14.80
CA VAL A 45 1.36 -13.13 -14.75
C VAL A 45 1.51 -13.64 -16.18
N VAL A 46 2.73 -13.98 -16.51
CA VAL A 46 2.98 -14.54 -17.84
C VAL A 46 2.45 -15.96 -17.84
N ALA A 47 1.68 -16.27 -18.83
CA ALA A 47 1.12 -17.60 -18.96
C ALA A 47 2.23 -18.63 -19.05
N ARG A 48 2.00 -19.77 -18.46
CA ARG A 48 2.97 -20.87 -18.49
C ARG A 48 2.49 -21.97 -19.36
#